data_c785ae22484923bf6cdec5fb8ae0749d
#
_entry.id   c785ae22484923bf6cdec5fb8ae0749d
#
_cell.length_a   1.000
_cell.length_b   1.000
_cell.length_c   1.000
_cell.angle_alpha   90.00
_cell.angle_beta   90.00
_cell.angle_gamma   90.00
#
_symmetry.space_group_name_H-M   'P 1'
#
loop_
_entity.id
_entity.type
_entity.pdbx_description
1 polymer ?
#
loop_
_entity_poly.entity_id
_entity_poly.type
_entity_poly.pdbx_seq_one_letter_code
_entity_poly.pdbx_strand_id
1 'polypeptide(L)'
;SSRTMTVVFTGQGSTELAEKWDIDWVSIFRTLKEYGGVNFTRIDLALDDYDETVRFSDIEKKLNKGHYRSSRKSYNIVKTSDQNGKSLGQTIYIGNARSQNGSRGNVYARFYDKKAQYESKNELFPTEVRDHWARTGKEVWQRYEISYSKKYALKIIDEFLQGDKIDKIFKTSL
;
A
#
# COMPACT_ATOMS: atom_id res chain seq x y z
N SER A 1 8.07 -4.96 35.66
CA SER A 1 8.37 -4.62 34.26
C SER A 1 7.26 -5.17 33.38
N SER A 2 6.51 -4.30 32.71
CA SER A 2 5.53 -4.72 31.71
C SER A 2 6.25 -5.31 30.49
N ARG A 3 5.98 -6.57 30.16
CA ARG A 3 6.50 -7.19 28.94
C ARG A 3 5.53 -6.84 27.80
N THR A 4 6.03 -6.19 26.76
CA THR A 4 5.27 -5.88 25.55
C THR A 4 5.68 -6.85 24.44
N MET A 5 4.72 -7.49 23.80
CA MET A 5 4.93 -8.29 22.61
C MET A 5 4.46 -7.51 21.39
N THR A 6 5.25 -7.51 20.31
CA THR A 6 4.86 -6.94 19.03
C THR A 6 4.62 -8.06 18.02
N VAL A 7 3.46 -8.07 17.40
CA VAL A 7 3.13 -8.98 16.30
C VAL A 7 3.07 -8.17 15.01
N VAL A 8 3.74 -8.64 13.97
CA VAL A 8 3.78 -8.00 12.65
C VAL A 8 3.34 -9.00 11.60
N PHE A 9 2.25 -8.69 10.90
CA PHE A 9 1.88 -9.39 9.67
C PHE A 9 2.49 -8.64 8.49
N THR A 10 3.38 -9.28 7.76
CA THR A 10 3.93 -8.71 6.52
C THR A 10 2.88 -8.74 5.42
N GLY A 11 3.07 -7.98 4.33
CA GLY A 11 2.13 -8.03 3.20
C GLY A 11 1.93 -9.45 2.66
N GLN A 12 3.02 -10.23 2.51
CA GLN A 12 2.94 -11.64 2.10
C GLN A 12 2.24 -12.50 3.16
N GLY A 13 2.57 -12.33 4.43
CA GLY A 13 1.92 -13.08 5.52
C GLY A 13 0.43 -12.76 5.63
N SER A 14 0.03 -11.51 5.38
CA SER A 14 -1.39 -11.13 5.37
C SER A 14 -2.16 -11.78 4.21
N THR A 15 -1.54 -11.84 3.03
CA THR A 15 -2.11 -12.52 1.85
C THR A 15 -2.23 -14.02 2.11
N GLU A 16 -1.18 -14.67 2.60
CA GLU A 16 -1.22 -16.11 2.91
C GLU A 16 -2.28 -16.46 3.96
N LEU A 17 -2.45 -15.63 4.98
CA LEU A 17 -3.47 -15.83 5.99
C LEU A 17 -4.89 -15.72 5.39
N ALA A 18 -5.12 -14.72 4.55
CA ALA A 18 -6.42 -14.54 3.89
C ALA A 18 -6.75 -15.67 2.92
N GLU A 19 -5.78 -16.09 2.08
CA GLU A 19 -6.01 -17.07 1.01
C GLU A 19 -6.03 -18.53 1.51
N LYS A 20 -5.10 -18.87 2.42
CA LYS A 20 -4.96 -20.27 2.87
C LYS A 20 -5.82 -20.61 4.08
N TRP A 21 -6.15 -19.62 4.90
CA TRP A 21 -6.84 -19.81 6.17
C TRP A 21 -8.19 -19.14 6.26
N ASP A 22 -8.64 -18.51 5.16
CA ASP A 22 -9.94 -17.79 5.07
C ASP A 22 -10.16 -16.83 6.24
N ILE A 23 -9.10 -16.10 6.60
CA ILE A 23 -9.12 -15.22 7.76
C ILE A 23 -9.92 -13.95 7.47
N ASP A 24 -10.96 -13.72 8.27
CA ASP A 24 -11.68 -12.45 8.31
C ASP A 24 -10.95 -11.42 9.20
N TRP A 25 -10.28 -10.48 8.54
CA TRP A 25 -9.56 -9.40 9.22
C TRP A 25 -10.46 -8.54 10.10
N VAL A 26 -11.73 -8.35 9.74
CA VAL A 26 -12.69 -7.57 10.53
C VAL A 26 -12.95 -8.26 11.86
N SER A 27 -13.17 -9.57 11.86
CA SER A 27 -13.33 -10.37 13.08
C SER A 27 -12.08 -10.35 13.96
N ILE A 28 -10.87 -10.43 13.34
CA ILE A 28 -9.61 -10.31 14.09
C ILE A 28 -9.50 -8.94 14.77
N PHE A 29 -9.73 -7.85 14.05
CA PHE A 29 -9.64 -6.51 14.62
C PHE A 29 -10.66 -6.30 15.74
N ARG A 30 -11.88 -6.83 15.58
CA ARG A 30 -12.91 -6.77 16.63
C ARG A 30 -12.46 -7.50 17.89
N THR A 31 -12.03 -8.76 17.76
CA THR A 31 -11.53 -9.56 18.88
C THR A 31 -10.37 -8.89 19.60
N LEU A 32 -9.39 -8.36 18.84
CA LEU A 32 -8.23 -7.69 19.42
C LEU A 32 -8.62 -6.40 20.17
N LYS A 33 -9.61 -5.65 19.67
CA LYS A 33 -10.11 -4.46 20.38
C LYS A 33 -10.85 -4.82 21.67
N GLU A 34 -11.67 -5.87 21.64
CA GLU A 34 -12.42 -6.36 22.79
C GLU A 34 -11.51 -6.93 23.88
N TYR A 35 -10.42 -7.57 23.49
CA TYR A 35 -9.45 -8.15 24.43
C TYR A 35 -8.79 -7.11 25.33
N GLY A 36 -8.70 -5.84 24.88
CA GLY A 36 -8.04 -4.76 25.61
C GLY A 36 -6.53 -4.89 25.65
N GLY A 37 -5.84 -3.78 25.95
CA GLY A 37 -4.37 -3.76 26.04
C GLY A 37 -3.62 -3.91 24.71
N VAL A 38 -4.34 -4.05 23.59
CA VAL A 38 -3.75 -4.11 22.24
C VAL A 38 -3.63 -2.70 21.67
N ASN A 39 -2.47 -2.40 21.10
CA ASN A 39 -2.23 -1.14 20.40
C ASN A 39 -1.87 -1.41 18.93
N PHE A 40 -2.68 -0.88 18.03
CA PHE A 40 -2.41 -0.95 16.60
C PHE A 40 -1.44 0.15 16.19
N THR A 41 -0.20 -0.21 15.93
CA THR A 41 0.86 0.75 15.64
C THR A 41 0.90 1.15 14.17
N ARG A 42 0.48 0.25 13.28
CA ARG A 42 0.47 0.48 11.82
C ARG A 42 -0.54 -0.44 11.13
N ILE A 43 -1.18 0.11 10.09
CA ILE A 43 -1.94 -0.63 9.07
C ILE A 43 -1.57 -0.09 7.70
N ASP A 44 -1.36 -0.98 6.74
CA ASP A 44 -1.11 -0.65 5.34
C ASP A 44 -2.28 -1.18 4.52
N LEU A 45 -2.89 -0.30 3.73
CA LEU A 45 -3.91 -0.66 2.76
C LEU A 45 -3.31 -0.63 1.37
N ALA A 46 -3.63 -1.63 0.55
CA ALA A 46 -3.16 -1.73 -0.82
C ALA A 46 -4.30 -2.00 -1.79
N LEU A 47 -4.23 -1.38 -2.96
CA LEU A 47 -5.07 -1.65 -4.12
C LEU A 47 -4.14 -2.01 -5.29
N ASP A 48 -4.45 -3.10 -5.96
CA ASP A 48 -3.76 -3.52 -7.18
C ASP A 48 -4.52 -3.06 -8.42
N ASP A 49 -3.81 -2.53 -9.41
CA ASP A 49 -4.32 -2.11 -10.70
C ASP A 49 -3.61 -2.91 -11.80
N TYR A 50 -4.36 -3.77 -12.45
CA TYR A 50 -3.89 -4.63 -13.53
C TYR A 50 -4.23 -4.08 -14.93
N ASP A 51 -5.00 -2.99 -14.98
CA ASP A 51 -5.51 -2.40 -16.22
C ASP A 51 -4.87 -1.06 -16.59
N GLU A 52 -3.96 -0.56 -15.76
CA GLU A 52 -3.40 0.78 -15.87
C GLU A 52 -4.50 1.87 -15.86
N THR A 53 -5.46 1.72 -14.95
CA THR A 53 -6.57 2.67 -14.78
C THR A 53 -6.07 4.09 -14.52
N VAL A 54 -4.95 4.20 -13.80
CA VAL A 54 -4.26 5.47 -13.55
C VAL A 54 -2.79 5.35 -13.95
N ARG A 55 -2.36 6.11 -14.94
CA ARG A 55 -0.97 6.10 -15.40
C ARG A 55 -0.06 6.90 -14.48
N PHE A 56 1.08 6.35 -14.13
CA PHE A 56 2.10 7.08 -13.36
C PHE A 56 2.55 8.38 -14.02
N SER A 57 2.64 8.40 -15.36
CA SER A 57 2.94 9.62 -16.10
C SER A 57 1.92 10.74 -15.90
N ASP A 58 0.65 10.40 -15.71
CA ASP A 58 -0.40 11.39 -15.47
C ASP A 58 -0.39 11.88 -14.03
N ILE A 59 -0.11 11.00 -13.06
CA ILE A 59 0.15 11.39 -11.67
C ILE A 59 1.34 12.36 -11.63
N GLU A 60 2.46 11.99 -12.23
CA GLU A 60 3.68 12.80 -12.27
C GLU A 60 3.43 14.18 -12.89
N LYS A 61 2.73 14.24 -14.04
CA LYS A 61 2.36 15.52 -14.66
C LYS A 61 1.52 16.40 -13.75
N LYS A 62 0.55 15.83 -13.04
CA LYS A 62 -0.30 16.57 -12.09
C LYS A 62 0.50 17.05 -10.89
N LEU A 63 1.37 16.22 -10.34
CA LEU A 63 2.26 16.59 -9.23
C LEU A 63 3.18 17.75 -9.63
N ASN A 64 3.87 17.65 -10.77
CA ASN A 64 4.80 18.66 -11.25
C ASN A 64 4.12 20.00 -11.60
N LYS A 65 2.85 19.98 -11.98
CA LYS A 65 2.04 21.19 -12.23
C LYS A 65 1.38 21.74 -10.97
N GLY A 66 1.54 21.10 -9.82
CA GLY A 66 0.83 21.47 -8.59
C GLY A 66 -0.68 21.20 -8.65
N HIS A 67 -1.14 20.39 -9.62
CA HIS A 67 -2.55 20.07 -9.82
C HIS A 67 -3.00 18.89 -8.96
N TYR A 68 -2.56 18.85 -7.71
CA TYR A 68 -3.05 17.88 -6.74
C TYR A 68 -3.49 18.58 -5.46
N ARG A 69 -4.49 18.03 -4.82
CA ARG A 69 -4.97 18.49 -3.51
C ARG A 69 -4.78 17.38 -2.51
N SER A 70 -3.88 17.59 -1.58
CA SER A 70 -3.64 16.66 -0.49
C SER A 70 -3.25 17.45 0.76
N SER A 71 -3.59 16.95 1.92
CA SER A 71 -3.07 17.45 3.20
C SER A 71 -1.56 17.22 3.33
N ARG A 72 -0.95 16.44 2.44
CA ARG A 72 0.47 16.11 2.40
C ARG A 72 1.18 16.98 1.38
N LYS A 73 2.07 17.84 1.88
CA LYS A 73 2.70 18.92 1.10
C LYS A 73 3.93 18.47 0.30
N SER A 74 4.39 17.23 0.46
CA SER A 74 5.59 16.73 -0.20
C SER A 74 5.32 15.49 -1.02
N TYR A 75 6.05 15.33 -2.11
CA TYR A 75 6.11 14.10 -2.88
C TYR A 75 7.55 13.82 -3.31
N ASN A 76 7.84 12.59 -3.64
CA ASN A 76 9.10 12.16 -4.23
C ASN A 76 8.83 11.13 -5.32
N ILE A 77 9.53 11.24 -6.45
CA ILE A 77 9.42 10.32 -7.58
C ILE A 77 10.79 9.65 -7.75
N VAL A 78 10.80 8.33 -7.62
CA VAL A 78 11.99 7.51 -7.82
C VAL A 78 11.80 6.70 -9.09
N LYS A 79 12.70 6.88 -10.06
CA LYS A 79 12.77 6.08 -11.29
C LYS A 79 14.08 5.31 -11.27
N THR A 80 14.01 4.03 -11.57
CA THR A 80 15.16 3.17 -11.68
C THR A 80 15.31 2.73 -13.14
N SER A 81 16.51 2.84 -13.69
CA SER A 81 16.82 2.37 -15.04
C SER A 81 18.11 1.56 -14.99
N ASP A 82 18.26 0.64 -15.94
CA ASP A 82 19.52 -0.07 -16.15
C ASP A 82 20.56 0.84 -16.85
N GLN A 83 21.77 0.31 -17.09
CA GLN A 83 22.86 1.02 -17.76
C GLN A 83 22.55 1.41 -19.22
N ASN A 84 21.54 0.79 -19.83
CA ASN A 84 21.10 1.07 -21.20
C ASN A 84 19.90 2.03 -21.24
N GLY A 85 19.45 2.55 -20.08
CA GLY A 85 18.31 3.45 -19.97
C GLY A 85 16.95 2.76 -19.95
N LYS A 86 16.89 1.42 -19.95
CA LYS A 86 15.63 0.68 -19.83
C LYS A 86 15.07 0.87 -18.42
N SER A 87 13.79 1.22 -18.33
CA SER A 87 13.10 1.36 -17.02
C SER A 87 13.07 0.03 -16.28
N LEU A 88 13.49 0.05 -15.03
CA LEU A 88 13.39 -1.06 -14.06
C LEU A 88 12.30 -0.81 -13.01
N GLY A 89 11.50 0.23 -13.20
CA GLY A 89 10.37 0.56 -12.35
C GLY A 89 10.35 2.00 -11.87
N GLN A 90 9.19 2.39 -11.35
CA GLN A 90 8.94 3.72 -10.79
C GLN A 90 8.19 3.62 -9.48
N THR A 91 8.52 4.50 -8.54
CA THR A 91 7.76 4.67 -7.29
C THR A 91 7.49 6.15 -7.06
N ILE A 92 6.25 6.49 -6.77
CA ILE A 92 5.81 7.81 -6.38
C ILE A 92 5.42 7.76 -4.89
N TYR A 93 6.05 8.60 -4.08
CA TYR A 93 5.70 8.78 -2.67
C TYR A 93 4.95 10.09 -2.51
N ILE A 94 3.85 10.09 -1.75
CA ILE A 94 3.10 11.30 -1.37
C ILE A 94 3.08 11.37 0.15
N GLY A 95 3.56 12.47 0.71
CA GLY A 95 3.82 12.65 2.13
C GLY A 95 5.22 12.16 2.52
N ASN A 96 5.57 12.33 3.80
CA ASN A 96 6.90 11.98 4.31
C ASN A 96 7.01 10.47 4.53
N ALA A 97 7.48 9.74 3.53
CA ALA A 97 7.87 8.34 3.70
C ALA A 97 9.08 8.20 4.66
N ARG A 98 10.00 9.19 4.63
CA ARG A 98 11.07 9.39 5.61
C ARG A 98 11.32 10.90 5.75
N SER A 99 11.30 11.45 6.95
CA SER A 99 11.83 12.79 7.19
C SER A 99 13.36 12.75 7.20
N GLN A 100 14.00 13.92 7.08
CA GLN A 100 15.45 14.04 7.20
C GLN A 100 15.97 13.48 8.55
N ASN A 101 15.13 13.44 9.57
CA ASN A 101 15.42 12.90 10.91
C ASN A 101 15.07 11.39 11.04
N GLY A 102 14.84 10.67 9.94
CA GLY A 102 14.52 9.24 9.96
C GLY A 102 13.10 8.90 10.41
N SER A 103 12.31 9.85 10.89
CA SER A 103 10.92 9.60 11.29
C SER A 103 10.00 9.51 10.07
N ARG A 104 9.14 8.49 10.02
CA ARG A 104 8.10 8.38 9.00
C ARG A 104 6.92 9.28 9.37
N GLY A 105 6.28 9.89 8.38
CA GLY A 105 4.98 10.53 8.55
C GLY A 105 3.96 9.52 9.07
N ASN A 106 2.98 9.98 9.87
CA ASN A 106 1.95 9.08 10.40
C ASN A 106 1.05 8.50 9.31
N VAL A 107 0.97 9.15 8.17
CA VAL A 107 0.27 8.67 6.97
C VAL A 107 1.09 9.08 5.75
N TYR A 108 1.35 8.16 4.86
CA TYR A 108 1.96 8.42 3.56
C TYR A 108 1.44 7.43 2.52
N ALA A 109 1.43 7.84 1.26
CA ALA A 109 1.08 6.96 0.16
C ALA A 109 2.32 6.60 -0.67
N ARG A 110 2.29 5.42 -1.26
CA ARG A 110 3.30 4.90 -2.15
C ARG A 110 2.62 4.21 -3.33
N PHE A 111 2.90 4.69 -4.55
CA PHE A 111 2.42 4.11 -5.79
C PHE A 111 3.60 3.58 -6.56
N TYR A 112 3.59 2.31 -6.94
CA TYR A 112 4.75 1.70 -7.56
C TYR A 112 4.41 0.61 -8.57
N ASP A 113 5.35 0.41 -9.50
CA ASP A 113 5.32 -0.68 -10.46
C ASP A 113 5.59 -2.00 -9.73
N LYS A 114 4.52 -2.75 -9.47
CA LYS A 114 4.58 -4.02 -8.77
C LYS A 114 5.14 -5.12 -9.67
N LYS A 115 4.86 -5.07 -11.00
CA LYS A 115 5.45 -5.98 -11.98
C LYS A 115 6.97 -5.88 -11.95
N ALA A 116 7.51 -4.67 -12.09
CA ALA A 116 8.95 -4.44 -12.06
C ALA A 116 9.59 -4.91 -10.73
N GLN A 117 8.88 -4.77 -9.61
CA GLN A 117 9.36 -5.28 -8.31
C GLN A 117 9.51 -6.82 -8.32
N TYR A 118 8.57 -7.56 -8.90
CA TYR A 118 8.64 -9.02 -9.01
C TYR A 118 9.76 -9.45 -9.97
N GLU A 119 9.84 -8.80 -11.13
CA GLU A 119 10.91 -9.05 -12.11
C GLU A 119 12.31 -8.83 -11.52
N SER A 120 12.49 -7.77 -10.73
CA SER A 120 13.80 -7.48 -10.10
C SER A 120 14.26 -8.53 -9.09
N LYS A 121 13.33 -9.29 -8.54
CA LYS A 121 13.59 -10.36 -7.56
C LYS A 121 13.60 -11.76 -8.17
N ASN A 122 13.34 -11.89 -9.47
CA ASN A 122 13.09 -13.16 -10.15
C ASN A 122 11.97 -14.00 -9.46
N GLU A 123 10.97 -13.33 -8.89
CA GLU A 123 9.81 -14.01 -8.28
C GLU A 123 8.81 -14.40 -9.36
N LEU A 124 8.18 -15.57 -9.19
CA LEU A 124 7.08 -15.99 -10.06
C LEU A 124 5.84 -15.14 -9.78
N PHE A 125 5.21 -14.65 -10.85
CA PHE A 125 3.95 -13.91 -10.72
C PHE A 125 2.85 -14.82 -10.17
N PRO A 126 1.98 -14.33 -9.28
CA PRO A 126 0.80 -15.03 -8.83
C PRO A 126 -0.09 -15.50 -10.00
N THR A 127 -0.79 -16.60 -9.81
CA THR A 127 -1.62 -17.20 -10.88
C THR A 127 -2.68 -16.24 -11.36
N GLU A 128 -3.37 -15.54 -10.45
CA GLU A 128 -4.40 -14.56 -10.76
C GLU A 128 -3.89 -13.41 -11.63
N VAL A 129 -2.64 -12.97 -11.44
CA VAL A 129 -2.00 -11.93 -12.25
C VAL A 129 -1.74 -12.44 -13.67
N ARG A 130 -1.17 -13.63 -13.80
CA ARG A 130 -0.89 -14.27 -15.09
C ARG A 130 -2.17 -14.54 -15.89
N ASP A 131 -3.22 -15.01 -15.23
CA ASP A 131 -4.51 -15.27 -15.83
C ASP A 131 -5.19 -13.97 -16.30
N HIS A 132 -5.08 -12.91 -15.53
CA HIS A 132 -5.57 -11.59 -15.93
C HIS A 132 -4.85 -11.11 -17.19
N TRP A 133 -3.52 -11.20 -17.24
CA TRP A 133 -2.73 -10.80 -18.42
C TRP A 133 -3.04 -11.64 -19.65
N ALA A 134 -3.18 -12.97 -19.47
CA ALA A 134 -3.58 -13.85 -20.57
C ALA A 134 -4.94 -13.49 -21.17
N ARG A 135 -5.89 -13.09 -20.32
CA ARG A 135 -7.25 -12.70 -20.75
C ARG A 135 -7.31 -11.32 -21.39
N THR A 136 -6.53 -10.35 -20.89
CA THR A 136 -6.63 -8.95 -21.31
C THR A 136 -5.58 -8.54 -22.33
N GLY A 137 -4.50 -9.28 -22.47
CA GLY A 137 -3.33 -8.91 -23.27
C GLY A 137 -2.51 -7.75 -22.67
N LYS A 138 -2.81 -7.31 -21.42
CA LYS A 138 -2.12 -6.20 -20.76
C LYS A 138 -1.25 -6.74 -19.63
N GLU A 139 0.06 -6.66 -19.80
CA GLU A 139 1.03 -7.04 -18.75
C GLU A 139 1.36 -5.87 -17.83
N VAL A 140 0.36 -5.39 -17.12
CA VAL A 140 0.48 -4.30 -16.14
C VAL A 140 0.18 -4.83 -14.74
N TRP A 141 0.93 -4.37 -13.76
CA TRP A 141 0.62 -4.54 -12.35
C TRP A 141 1.21 -3.37 -11.57
N GLN A 142 0.34 -2.43 -11.22
CA GLN A 142 0.66 -1.29 -10.38
C GLN A 142 0.03 -1.49 -9.01
N ARG A 143 0.66 -0.96 -7.96
CA ARG A 143 0.09 -1.00 -6.61
C ARG A 143 0.06 0.40 -6.01
N TYR A 144 -1.10 0.73 -5.48
CA TYR A 144 -1.33 1.93 -4.69
C TYR A 144 -1.44 1.52 -3.22
N GLU A 145 -0.58 2.05 -2.37
CA GLU A 145 -0.49 1.66 -0.96
C GLU A 145 -0.52 2.90 -0.08
N ILE A 146 -1.31 2.86 0.98
CA ILE A 146 -1.33 3.91 2.00
C ILE A 146 -1.00 3.28 3.34
N SER A 147 0.01 3.84 4.01
CA SER A 147 0.43 3.47 5.36
C SER A 147 -0.16 4.43 6.38
N TYR A 148 -0.78 3.89 7.40
CA TYR A 148 -1.31 4.61 8.55
C TYR A 148 -0.61 4.15 9.81
N SER A 149 -0.16 5.09 10.64
CA SER A 149 0.53 4.79 11.89
C SER A 149 -0.11 5.49 13.08
N LYS A 150 0.10 4.95 14.29
CA LYS A 150 -0.38 5.50 15.56
C LYS A 150 -1.91 5.67 15.57
N LYS A 151 -2.42 6.84 15.98
CA LYS A 151 -3.86 7.14 16.03
C LYS A 151 -4.58 6.97 14.69
N TYR A 152 -3.86 7.11 13.57
CA TYR A 152 -4.47 6.91 12.24
C TYR A 152 -4.68 5.43 11.93
N ALA A 153 -3.80 4.54 12.40
CA ALA A 153 -4.02 3.11 12.26
C ALA A 153 -5.30 2.67 13.00
N LEU A 154 -5.47 3.15 14.24
CA LEU A 154 -6.68 2.87 15.01
C LEU A 154 -7.94 3.41 14.32
N LYS A 155 -7.90 4.65 13.80
CA LYS A 155 -9.02 5.24 13.06
C LYS A 155 -9.44 4.37 11.87
N ILE A 156 -8.48 3.88 11.07
CA ILE A 156 -8.78 3.02 9.92
C ILE A 156 -9.42 1.70 10.35
N ILE A 157 -8.94 1.11 11.44
CA ILE A 157 -9.55 -0.10 11.99
C ILE A 157 -10.98 0.18 12.44
N ASP A 158 -11.25 1.32 13.08
CA ASP A 158 -12.61 1.71 13.46
C ASP A 158 -13.54 1.86 12.26
N GLU A 159 -13.06 2.46 11.17
CA GLU A 159 -13.81 2.57 9.90
C GLU A 159 -14.15 1.19 9.32
N PHE A 160 -13.21 0.23 9.34
CA PHE A 160 -13.48 -1.15 8.94
C PHE A 160 -14.53 -1.83 9.84
N LEU A 161 -14.44 -1.65 11.15
CA LEU A 161 -15.39 -2.23 12.09
C LEU A 161 -16.79 -1.63 11.95
N GLN A 162 -16.90 -0.41 11.41
CA GLN A 162 -18.17 0.24 11.04
C GLN A 162 -18.69 -0.20 9.66
N GLY A 163 -17.97 -1.07 8.97
CA GLY A 163 -18.36 -1.60 7.66
C GLY A 163 -17.92 -0.78 6.45
N ASP A 164 -17.02 0.18 6.64
CA ASP A 164 -16.48 0.93 5.52
C ASP A 164 -15.57 0.04 4.66
N LYS A 165 -15.73 0.17 3.33
CA LYS A 165 -14.93 -0.59 2.37
C LYS A 165 -13.58 0.07 2.11
N ILE A 166 -12.58 -0.74 1.76
CA ILE A 166 -11.21 -0.29 1.48
C ILE A 166 -11.18 0.83 0.43
N ASP A 167 -11.95 0.73 -0.63
CA ASP A 167 -11.99 1.73 -1.71
C ASP A 167 -12.51 3.09 -1.22
N LYS A 168 -13.49 3.11 -0.32
CA LYS A 168 -13.99 4.34 0.31
C LYS A 168 -12.91 4.97 1.19
N ILE A 169 -12.29 4.18 2.05
CA ILE A 169 -11.22 4.64 2.93
C ILE A 169 -10.05 5.19 2.11
N PHE A 170 -9.69 4.50 1.03
CA PHE A 170 -8.60 4.90 0.15
C PHE A 170 -8.87 6.26 -0.51
N LYS A 171 -10.09 6.49 -1.03
CA LYS A 171 -10.50 7.75 -1.67
C LYS A 171 -10.47 8.96 -0.72
N THR A 172 -10.76 8.74 0.56
CA THR A 172 -10.81 9.83 1.56
C THR A 172 -9.47 10.13 2.22
N SER A 173 -8.44 9.33 1.96
CA SER A 173 -7.14 9.40 2.64
C SER A 173 -6.07 10.19 1.90
N LEU A 174 -6.27 10.48 0.62
CA LEU A 174 -5.36 11.23 -0.24
C LEU A 174 -5.85 12.65 -0.48
#